data_a382834c0e5ac83297f67252c19a92c1
#
_entry.id   a382834c0e5ac83297f67252c19a92c1
#
_cell.length_a   1.000
_cell.length_b   1.000
_cell.length_c   1.000
_cell.angle_alpha   90.00
_cell.angle_beta   90.00
_cell.angle_gamma   90.00
#
_symmetry.space_group_name_H-M   'P 1'
#
loop_
_entity.id
_entity.type
_entity.pdbx_description
1 polymer ?
#
loop_
_entity_poly.entity_id
_entity_poly.type
_entity_poly.pdbx_seq_one_letter_code
_entity_poly.pdbx_strand_id
1 'polypeptide(L)'
;MKKVVLLLLFFNAVSVFSQDVNFKKGIVYVDGKECMKFDSDATNVTFQNMNGDDIMILKYLRPDGSQSSLYTKVIFIESHQELTSRSYIFTKKILVEKLLKSNALQDCALNEEKVRTFVMKFDEKIEDRVIINPTNTIIIKEEPSRGSGVNINIGR
;
A
#
# COMPACT_ATOMS: atom_id res chain seq x y z
N MET A 1 -15.13 -49.81 -44.16
CA MET A 1 -15.42 -49.56 -42.73
C MET A 1 -14.65 -48.31 -42.34
N LYS A 2 -15.35 -47.15 -42.27
CA LYS A 2 -14.76 -45.87 -41.96
C LYS A 2 -14.73 -45.70 -40.44
N LYS A 3 -13.53 -45.69 -39.86
CA LYS A 3 -13.36 -45.38 -38.43
C LYS A 3 -13.49 -43.87 -38.25
N VAL A 4 -14.61 -43.46 -37.71
CA VAL A 4 -14.84 -42.09 -37.25
C VAL A 4 -14.08 -41.92 -35.93
N VAL A 5 -12.92 -41.30 -36.00
CA VAL A 5 -12.19 -40.84 -34.79
C VAL A 5 -12.91 -39.58 -34.29
N LEU A 6 -13.72 -39.78 -33.28
CA LEU A 6 -14.38 -38.68 -32.58
C LEU A 6 -13.32 -38.01 -31.68
N LEU A 7 -12.71 -36.97 -32.21
CA LEU A 7 -11.77 -36.10 -31.47
C LEU A 7 -12.59 -35.25 -30.51
N LEU A 8 -12.80 -35.74 -29.29
CA LEU A 8 -13.35 -34.98 -28.18
C LEU A 8 -12.30 -33.93 -27.78
N LEU A 9 -12.38 -32.76 -28.43
CA LEU A 9 -11.73 -31.52 -27.97
C LEU A 9 -12.39 -31.15 -26.64
N PHE A 10 -11.76 -31.57 -25.54
CA PHE A 10 -11.98 -30.98 -24.23
C PHE A 10 -11.55 -29.55 -24.31
N PHE A 11 -12.49 -28.69 -24.65
CA PHE A 11 -12.39 -27.26 -24.38
C PHE A 11 -12.38 -27.12 -22.85
N ASN A 12 -11.20 -27.14 -22.25
CA ASN A 12 -10.98 -26.60 -20.94
C ASN A 12 -11.24 -25.08 -21.07
N ALA A 13 -12.48 -24.68 -20.94
CA ALA A 13 -12.85 -23.30 -20.69
C ALA A 13 -12.21 -22.93 -19.36
N VAL A 14 -11.00 -22.38 -19.43
CA VAL A 14 -10.38 -21.70 -18.30
C VAL A 14 -11.27 -20.49 -18.07
N SER A 15 -12.28 -20.66 -17.24
CA SER A 15 -13.09 -19.58 -16.73
C SER A 15 -12.14 -18.66 -15.97
N VAL A 16 -11.71 -17.59 -16.60
CA VAL A 16 -11.03 -16.49 -15.92
C VAL A 16 -12.10 -15.85 -15.04
N PHE A 17 -12.35 -16.44 -13.88
CA PHE A 17 -13.19 -15.83 -12.87
C PHE A 17 -12.46 -14.58 -12.41
N SER A 18 -12.91 -13.43 -12.91
CA SER A 18 -12.62 -12.17 -12.27
C SER A 18 -13.33 -12.19 -10.92
N GLN A 19 -12.57 -12.39 -9.85
CA GLN A 19 -13.12 -12.39 -8.51
C GLN A 19 -13.79 -11.04 -8.24
N ASP A 20 -15.06 -11.09 -7.82
CA ASP A 20 -15.83 -9.89 -7.50
C ASP A 20 -15.51 -9.42 -6.08
N VAL A 21 -15.03 -8.18 -5.96
CA VAL A 21 -14.66 -7.57 -4.68
C VAL A 21 -15.61 -6.44 -4.35
N ASN A 22 -16.35 -6.60 -3.27
CA ASN A 22 -17.31 -5.63 -2.77
C ASN A 22 -17.00 -5.19 -1.34
N PHE A 23 -17.31 -3.93 -1.03
CA PHE A 23 -17.11 -3.31 0.28
C PHE A 23 -18.46 -2.84 0.82
N LYS A 24 -18.90 -3.39 1.95
CA LYS A 24 -20.20 -3.03 2.54
C LYS A 24 -20.14 -3.10 4.06
N LYS A 25 -20.55 -2.03 4.74
CA LYS A 25 -20.68 -1.97 6.21
C LYS A 25 -19.42 -2.45 6.98
N GLY A 26 -18.23 -2.04 6.54
CA GLY A 26 -16.98 -2.45 7.19
C GLY A 26 -16.50 -3.88 6.88
N ILE A 27 -17.16 -4.57 5.94
CA ILE A 27 -16.82 -5.92 5.50
C ILE A 27 -16.38 -5.90 4.02
N VAL A 28 -15.33 -6.62 3.71
CA VAL A 28 -14.90 -6.95 2.35
C VAL A 28 -15.49 -8.29 1.96
N TYR A 29 -16.21 -8.31 0.85
CA TYR A 29 -16.76 -9.52 0.26
C TYR A 29 -15.94 -9.90 -0.96
N VAL A 30 -15.60 -11.17 -1.07
CA VAL A 30 -14.96 -11.78 -2.25
C VAL A 30 -15.90 -12.86 -2.76
N ASP A 31 -16.35 -12.74 -4.02
CA ASP A 31 -17.34 -13.65 -4.63
C ASP A 31 -18.59 -13.84 -3.76
N GLY A 32 -19.04 -12.73 -3.13
CA GLY A 32 -20.23 -12.69 -2.28
C GLY A 32 -20.05 -13.28 -0.88
N LYS A 33 -18.86 -13.77 -0.51
CA LYS A 33 -18.56 -14.29 0.83
C LYS A 33 -17.82 -13.24 1.66
N GLU A 34 -18.14 -13.15 2.93
CA GLU A 34 -17.40 -12.33 3.88
C GLU A 34 -15.95 -12.83 3.99
N CYS A 35 -14.99 -11.92 3.81
CA CYS A 35 -13.59 -12.28 3.72
C CYS A 35 -12.77 -11.64 4.83
N MET A 36 -12.90 -10.33 5.01
CA MET A 36 -12.17 -9.59 6.02
C MET A 36 -12.96 -8.36 6.43
N LYS A 37 -12.64 -7.80 7.58
CA LYS A 37 -13.15 -6.50 8.01
C LYS A 37 -12.25 -5.39 7.50
N PHE A 38 -12.79 -4.18 7.41
CA PHE A 38 -11.96 -2.99 7.20
C PHE A 38 -12.53 -1.82 7.98
N ASP A 39 -11.63 -0.97 8.44
CA ASP A 39 -11.92 0.36 8.93
C ASP A 39 -11.16 1.39 8.10
N SER A 40 -11.69 2.58 7.91
CA SER A 40 -11.06 3.61 7.08
C SER A 40 -11.31 5.01 7.62
N ASP A 41 -10.24 5.77 7.76
CA ASP A 41 -10.26 7.20 7.96
C ASP A 41 -9.90 7.97 6.67
N ALA A 42 -9.60 9.26 6.78
CA ALA A 42 -9.26 10.10 5.63
C ALA A 42 -7.95 9.69 4.91
N THR A 43 -7.04 9.04 5.61
CA THR A 43 -5.66 8.77 5.12
C THR A 43 -5.24 7.31 5.22
N ASN A 44 -5.99 6.49 5.96
CA ASN A 44 -5.64 5.10 6.19
C ASN A 44 -6.83 4.18 5.97
N VAL A 45 -6.53 2.95 5.55
CA VAL A 45 -7.48 1.84 5.56
C VAL A 45 -6.79 0.67 6.27
N THR A 46 -7.35 0.24 7.40
CA THR A 46 -6.88 -0.94 8.13
C THR A 46 -7.75 -2.14 7.75
N PHE A 47 -7.14 -3.22 7.35
CA PHE A 47 -7.82 -4.49 7.08
C PHE A 47 -7.54 -5.46 8.21
N GLN A 48 -8.58 -6.15 8.63
CA GLN A 48 -8.55 -7.10 9.74
C GLN A 48 -9.08 -8.45 9.28
N ASN A 49 -8.61 -9.51 9.89
CA ASN A 49 -9.25 -10.82 9.72
C ASN A 49 -10.65 -10.82 10.39
N MET A 50 -11.40 -11.89 10.25
CA MET A 50 -12.75 -11.96 10.83
C MET A 50 -12.75 -11.99 12.37
N ASN A 51 -11.60 -12.33 13.00
CA ASN A 51 -11.42 -12.27 14.45
C ASN A 51 -11.16 -10.86 14.97
N GLY A 52 -10.77 -9.92 14.09
CA GLY A 52 -10.47 -8.53 14.42
C GLY A 52 -8.98 -8.23 14.57
N ASP A 53 -8.09 -9.16 14.20
CA ASP A 53 -6.66 -8.89 14.18
C ASP A 53 -6.28 -8.13 12.92
N ASP A 54 -5.46 -7.10 13.05
CA ASP A 54 -4.97 -6.32 11.93
C ASP A 54 -4.04 -7.18 11.06
N ILE A 55 -4.31 -7.25 9.76
CA ILE A 55 -3.51 -8.02 8.79
C ILE A 55 -2.76 -7.13 7.81
N MET A 56 -3.31 -5.96 7.49
CA MET A 56 -2.74 -5.07 6.50
C MET A 56 -3.22 -3.63 6.69
N ILE A 57 -2.34 -2.65 6.45
CA ILE A 57 -2.66 -1.22 6.49
C ILE A 57 -2.29 -0.59 5.15
N LEU A 58 -3.24 0.13 4.54
CA LEU A 58 -3.02 0.98 3.37
C LEU A 58 -3.03 2.44 3.83
N LYS A 59 -1.96 3.19 3.52
CA LYS A 59 -1.82 4.61 3.86
C LYS A 59 -1.70 5.45 2.59
N TYR A 60 -2.31 6.65 2.64
CA TYR A 60 -2.18 7.69 1.61
C TYR A 60 -1.32 8.82 2.16
N LEU A 61 -0.13 9.01 1.60
CA LEU A 61 0.88 9.92 2.12
C LEU A 61 1.15 11.06 1.14
N ARG A 62 1.25 12.28 1.67
CA ARG A 62 1.55 13.51 0.92
C ARG A 62 2.61 14.30 1.67
N PRO A 63 3.91 14.02 1.48
CA PRO A 63 4.99 14.62 2.27
C PRO A 63 5.02 16.16 2.26
N ASP A 64 4.69 16.77 1.13
CA ASP A 64 4.64 18.23 0.96
C ASP A 64 3.21 18.80 1.00
N GLY A 65 2.21 17.98 1.34
CA GLY A 65 0.80 18.36 1.36
C GLY A 65 0.16 18.50 -0.02
N SER A 66 0.91 18.43 -1.11
CA SER A 66 0.38 18.56 -2.47
C SER A 66 -0.19 17.25 -3.00
N GLN A 67 -1.07 17.37 -4.00
CA GLN A 67 -1.62 16.20 -4.67
C GLN A 67 -0.55 15.50 -5.55
N SER A 68 0.44 16.23 -6.04
CA SER A 68 1.51 15.69 -6.88
C SER A 68 2.50 14.83 -6.08
N SER A 69 2.59 15.00 -4.76
CA SER A 69 3.43 14.18 -3.89
C SER A 69 2.74 12.91 -3.36
N LEU A 70 1.46 12.71 -3.71
CA LEU A 70 0.69 11.56 -3.24
C LEU A 70 1.37 10.25 -3.65
N TYR A 71 1.58 9.39 -2.67
CA TYR A 71 1.91 7.98 -2.87
C TYR A 71 1.15 7.10 -1.87
N THR A 72 1.08 5.83 -2.14
CA THR A 72 0.49 4.85 -1.23
C THR A 72 1.58 4.00 -0.58
N LYS A 73 1.39 3.70 0.69
CA LYS A 73 2.19 2.74 1.45
C LYS A 73 1.28 1.62 1.92
N VAL A 74 1.67 0.38 1.66
CA VAL A 74 0.98 -0.82 2.15
C VAL A 74 1.91 -1.53 3.12
N ILE A 75 1.40 -1.84 4.31
CA ILE A 75 2.12 -2.54 5.37
C ILE A 75 1.40 -3.86 5.63
N PHE A 76 2.10 -4.98 5.50
CA PHE A 76 1.63 -6.31 5.83
C PHE A 76 2.13 -6.68 7.23
N ILE A 77 1.23 -6.83 8.18
CA ILE A 77 1.56 -6.89 9.61
C ILE A 77 2.36 -8.15 9.94
N GLU A 78 1.85 -9.32 9.58
CA GLU A 78 2.44 -10.61 9.94
C GLU A 78 3.82 -10.84 9.28
N SER A 79 3.92 -10.56 8.00
CA SER A 79 5.18 -10.75 7.25
C SER A 79 6.19 -9.64 7.43
N HIS A 80 5.86 -8.55 8.14
CA HIS A 80 6.69 -7.35 8.30
C HIS A 80 7.19 -6.79 6.96
N GLN A 81 6.42 -6.97 5.89
CA GLN A 81 6.71 -6.45 4.57
C GLN A 81 5.97 -5.15 4.34
N GLU A 82 6.61 -4.25 3.61
CA GLU A 82 5.95 -3.00 3.19
C GLU A 82 6.32 -2.67 1.74
N LEU A 83 5.46 -1.93 1.09
CA LEU A 83 5.72 -1.36 -0.23
C LEU A 83 5.25 0.08 -0.29
N THR A 84 5.90 0.86 -1.12
CA THR A 84 5.51 2.23 -1.46
C THR A 84 5.39 2.38 -2.96
N SER A 85 4.32 3.03 -3.42
CA SER A 85 4.12 3.24 -4.85
C SER A 85 3.45 4.59 -5.15
N ARG A 86 3.99 5.28 -6.14
CA ARG A 86 3.42 6.49 -6.74
C ARG A 86 2.75 6.18 -8.06
N SER A 87 3.34 5.29 -8.87
CA SER A 87 2.78 4.86 -10.15
C SER A 87 1.49 4.06 -9.96
N TYR A 88 1.37 3.35 -8.82
CA TYR A 88 0.16 2.67 -8.41
C TYR A 88 -0.42 3.31 -7.16
N ILE A 89 -1.39 4.20 -7.34
CA ILE A 89 -2.21 4.65 -6.21
C ILE A 89 -3.23 3.55 -5.92
N PHE A 90 -2.93 2.76 -4.91
CA PHE A 90 -3.82 1.69 -4.47
C PHE A 90 -5.06 2.29 -3.80
N THR A 91 -6.22 2.08 -4.38
CA THR A 91 -7.47 2.18 -3.60
C THR A 91 -7.67 0.86 -2.85
N LYS A 92 -8.50 0.86 -1.79
CA LYS A 92 -8.82 -0.36 -1.06
C LYS A 92 -9.29 -1.50 -1.97
N LYS A 93 -10.10 -1.18 -2.99
CA LYS A 93 -10.59 -2.16 -3.97
C LYS A 93 -9.48 -2.68 -4.87
N ILE A 94 -8.70 -1.78 -5.48
CA ILE A 94 -7.58 -2.16 -6.36
C ILE A 94 -6.55 -3.00 -5.61
N LEU A 95 -6.26 -2.67 -4.34
CA LEU A 95 -5.32 -3.44 -3.53
C LEU A 95 -5.81 -4.88 -3.35
N VAL A 96 -7.04 -5.08 -2.90
CA VAL A 96 -7.60 -6.42 -2.68
C VAL A 96 -7.68 -7.21 -3.99
N GLU A 97 -8.14 -6.61 -5.09
CA GLU A 97 -8.18 -7.26 -6.40
C GLU A 97 -6.78 -7.70 -6.89
N LYS A 98 -5.76 -6.89 -6.66
CA LYS A 98 -4.38 -7.24 -7.04
C LYS A 98 -3.78 -8.33 -6.16
N LEU A 99 -4.08 -8.32 -4.86
CA LEU A 99 -3.68 -9.39 -3.94
C LEU A 99 -4.30 -10.73 -4.34
N LEU A 100 -5.59 -10.74 -4.68
CA LEU A 100 -6.28 -11.93 -5.20
C LEU A 100 -5.65 -12.41 -6.52
N LYS A 101 -5.46 -11.53 -7.49
CA LYS A 101 -4.84 -11.86 -8.79
C LYS A 101 -3.41 -12.38 -8.69
N SER A 102 -2.68 -12.01 -7.65
CA SER A 102 -1.31 -12.48 -7.41
C SER A 102 -1.25 -13.70 -6.49
N ASN A 103 -2.40 -14.22 -6.07
CA ASN A 103 -2.54 -15.26 -5.05
C ASN A 103 -1.87 -14.87 -3.69
N ALA A 104 -1.67 -13.57 -3.44
CA ALA A 104 -1.19 -13.09 -2.16
C ALA A 104 -2.31 -13.06 -1.10
N LEU A 105 -3.57 -13.01 -1.54
CA LEU A 105 -4.76 -13.25 -0.72
C LEU A 105 -5.47 -14.50 -1.26
N GLN A 106 -5.54 -15.55 -0.47
CA GLN A 106 -6.19 -16.82 -0.80
C GLN A 106 -7.05 -17.27 0.37
N ASP A 107 -8.25 -17.72 0.10
CA ASP A 107 -9.18 -18.17 1.16
C ASP A 107 -9.31 -17.17 2.32
N CYS A 108 -9.25 -15.89 2.00
CA CYS A 108 -9.31 -14.76 2.95
C CYS A 108 -8.14 -14.68 3.94
N ALA A 109 -7.03 -15.35 3.65
CA ALA A 109 -5.79 -15.26 4.39
C ALA A 109 -4.64 -14.76 3.48
N LEU A 110 -3.69 -14.03 4.06
CA LEU A 110 -2.50 -13.62 3.35
C LEU A 110 -1.50 -14.78 3.26
N ASN A 111 -0.97 -15.01 2.07
CA ASN A 111 0.11 -15.95 1.83
C ASN A 111 1.44 -15.20 1.84
N GLU A 112 2.27 -15.40 2.87
CA GLU A 112 3.50 -14.65 3.07
C GLU A 112 4.49 -14.70 1.89
N GLU A 113 4.67 -15.87 1.28
CA GLU A 113 5.57 -16.01 0.13
C GLU A 113 5.08 -15.18 -1.06
N LYS A 114 3.77 -15.21 -1.31
CA LYS A 114 3.14 -14.44 -2.38
C LYS A 114 3.08 -12.95 -2.06
N VAL A 115 2.90 -12.57 -0.79
CA VAL A 115 3.03 -11.19 -0.31
C VAL A 115 4.44 -10.67 -0.62
N ARG A 116 5.49 -11.43 -0.31
CA ARG A 116 6.87 -11.05 -0.65
C ARG A 116 7.03 -10.81 -2.15
N THR A 117 6.53 -11.71 -2.98
CA THR A 117 6.56 -11.55 -4.45
C THR A 117 5.75 -10.34 -4.90
N PHE A 118 4.61 -10.07 -4.27
CA PHE A 118 3.78 -8.91 -4.53
C PHE A 118 4.53 -7.60 -4.20
N VAL A 119 5.17 -7.53 -3.03
CA VAL A 119 5.99 -6.39 -2.62
C VAL A 119 7.10 -6.15 -3.63
N MET A 120 7.89 -7.18 -3.96
CA MET A 120 8.97 -7.06 -4.97
C MET A 120 8.48 -6.52 -6.32
N LYS A 121 7.26 -6.80 -6.69
CA LYS A 121 6.67 -6.36 -7.97
C LYS A 121 6.21 -4.91 -7.97
N PHE A 122 5.69 -4.42 -6.84
CA PHE A 122 4.99 -3.13 -6.78
C PHE A 122 5.71 -2.08 -5.95
N ASP A 123 6.76 -2.44 -5.20
CA ASP A 123 7.51 -1.49 -4.38
C ASP A 123 8.43 -0.64 -5.24
N GLU A 124 8.18 0.66 -5.22
CA GLU A 124 9.00 1.67 -5.90
C GLU A 124 10.02 2.32 -4.96
N LYS A 125 10.09 1.90 -3.69
CA LYS A 125 11.00 2.43 -2.67
C LYS A 125 10.98 3.96 -2.61
N ILE A 126 9.78 4.54 -2.54
CA ILE A 126 9.61 6.00 -2.60
C ILE A 126 10.30 6.66 -1.40
N GLU A 127 10.17 6.08 -0.20
CA GLU A 127 10.74 6.64 1.02
C GLU A 127 12.27 6.65 0.98
N ASP A 128 12.91 5.63 0.43
CA ASP A 128 14.36 5.59 0.26
C ASP A 128 14.87 6.71 -0.65
N ARG A 129 14.10 7.07 -1.67
CA ARG A 129 14.45 8.14 -2.61
C ARG A 129 14.27 9.55 -2.02
N VAL A 130 13.32 9.71 -1.12
CA VAL A 130 13.08 11.01 -0.46
C VAL A 130 14.18 11.32 0.54
N ILE A 131 14.72 10.31 1.22
CA ILE A 131 15.82 10.47 2.18
C ILE A 131 17.15 10.82 1.48
N ILE A 132 17.35 10.36 0.25
CA ILE A 132 18.61 10.58 -0.50
C ILE A 132 18.71 11.98 -1.10
N ASN A 133 17.62 12.77 -1.13
CA ASN A 133 17.64 14.17 -1.57
C ASN A 133 17.46 15.13 -0.38
N PRO A 134 18.48 15.33 0.47
CA PRO A 134 18.40 16.27 1.60
C PRO A 134 18.42 17.75 1.17
N THR A 135 18.32 18.05 -0.11
CA THR A 135 18.53 19.40 -0.65
C THR A 135 17.38 20.37 -0.36
N ASN A 136 16.30 19.91 0.29
CA ASN A 136 15.19 20.79 0.71
C ASN A 136 14.96 20.83 2.23
N THR A 137 15.92 20.39 3.02
CA THR A 137 15.92 20.77 4.42
C THR A 137 16.42 22.20 4.50
N ILE A 138 15.52 23.16 4.62
CA ILE A 138 15.86 24.51 5.07
C ILE A 138 16.38 24.33 6.50
N ILE A 139 17.68 24.18 6.63
CA ILE A 139 18.35 24.36 7.90
C ILE A 139 18.23 25.85 8.18
N ILE A 140 17.24 26.25 8.96
CA ILE A 140 17.25 27.54 9.62
C ILE A 140 18.42 27.46 10.61
N LYS A 141 19.62 27.84 10.17
CA LYS A 141 20.70 28.19 11.08
C LYS A 141 20.20 29.40 11.81
N GLU A 142 19.74 29.22 13.04
CA GLU A 142 19.67 30.33 13.97
C GLU A 142 21.10 30.86 14.08
N GLU A 143 21.35 32.02 13.47
CA GLU A 143 22.54 32.80 13.76
C GLU A 143 22.49 33.10 15.27
N PRO A 144 23.57 32.83 16.01
CA PRO A 144 23.64 33.25 17.39
C PRO A 144 23.51 34.78 17.37
N SER A 145 22.47 35.29 18.02
CA SER A 145 22.24 36.71 18.16
C SER A 145 23.52 37.33 18.70
N ARG A 146 24.21 38.11 17.88
CA ARG A 146 25.29 38.97 18.33
C ARG A 146 24.71 39.85 19.41
N GLY A 147 25.07 39.56 20.67
CA GLY A 147 24.82 40.42 21.79
C GLY A 147 25.33 41.80 21.47
N SER A 148 24.42 42.75 21.45
CA SER A 148 24.74 44.19 21.36
C SER A 148 25.52 44.56 22.60
N GLY A 149 26.84 44.53 22.50
CA GLY A 149 27.73 45.04 23.53
C GLY A 149 27.53 46.54 23.67
N VAL A 150 26.88 46.95 24.75
CA VAL A 150 26.79 48.34 25.16
C VAL A 150 28.18 48.78 25.64
N ASN A 151 28.88 49.54 24.84
CA ASN A 151 30.17 50.12 25.20
C ASN A 151 29.89 51.37 26.03
N ILE A 152 29.94 51.26 27.37
CA ILE A 152 29.84 52.42 28.28
C ILE A 152 31.22 53.01 28.36
N ASN A 153 31.45 54.12 27.65
CA ASN A 153 32.66 54.90 27.76
C ASN A 153 32.46 55.92 28.87
N ILE A 154 33.07 55.71 30.07
CA ILE A 154 33.12 56.65 31.19
C ILE A 154 34.34 57.55 30.96
N GLY A 155 34.12 58.71 30.38
CA GLY A 155 35.10 59.74 30.27
C GLY A 155 35.37 60.43 31.62
N ARG A 156 36.59 60.64 31.87
CA ARG A 156 37.14 61.42 32.99
C ARG A 156 37.27 62.90 32.61
#